data_5da2537940c965d5f8547d0a1f2686d0
#
_entry.id   5da2537940c965d5f8547d0a1f2686d0
#
_cell.length_a   1.000
_cell.length_b   1.000
_cell.length_c   1.000
_cell.angle_alpha   90.00
_cell.angle_beta   90.00
_cell.angle_gamma   90.00
#
_symmetry.space_group_name_H-M   'P 1'
#
loop_
_entity.id
_entity.type
_entity.pdbx_description
1 polymer ?
#
loop_
_entity_poly.entity_id
_entity_poly.type
_entity_poly.pdbx_seq_one_letter_code
_entity_poly.pdbx_strand_id
1 'polypeptide(L)'
;MAKKRITEGMPHSLEAEQSLLGCLLLDARIQVEVVAYLKEDDFYSESHRIIFETMLEIIKNNNPVDLVTLSDALERQGQLASVGGIEYLTQLANVMPSSANYQTYLDIVTRDSLLRKLIVGSADIIENCKNSNDRGASLSFAEKTIYDISTVSDSSEMVRIGKVIPDVLNTFDELTKDKSSLKGIKTGFTGLDNLTNGLHRSDLVIIAARPAVGKTSFAMNIVENVALQGYSCAVFSLEMGKEQITERIMCSVADVSMGHAKKGILNKSEWIRINRAKEQLADAKIFIDDSAVIRPRELMSKCRRIKSRFGLDLVMVDYIGLMTPDKVRNSDSRQNEIAEISRTLKILAKELDVPVLALSQLNRAVETRKGRPQLSDLRESGAIEQDADIVMFIHRPDKSATEKELQEGKVIPNVAEILVEKHRAGPTGLVKLYFKGECTKFVNLNEENNEPEGQNNEQSNNGYVPYEDLPMPTEEPVDFGNANIGVSSVDEEIF
;
A
#
# COMPACT_ATOMS: atom_id res chain seq x y z
N MET A 1 -30.46 12.77 26.68
CA MET A 1 -31.33 11.57 26.85
C MET A 1 -30.88 10.38 25.97
N ALA A 2 -30.27 10.55 24.82
CA ALA A 2 -29.79 9.44 23.99
C ALA A 2 -28.60 8.65 24.61
N LYS A 3 -27.62 9.31 25.22
CA LYS A 3 -26.48 8.66 25.89
C LYS A 3 -26.88 7.69 27.01
N LYS A 4 -27.97 7.96 27.74
CA LYS A 4 -28.43 7.12 28.86
C LYS A 4 -29.11 5.81 28.45
N ARG A 5 -29.57 5.67 27.17
CA ARG A 5 -30.12 4.42 26.63
C ARG A 5 -29.09 3.47 26.04
N ILE A 6 -27.86 3.93 25.81
CA ILE A 6 -26.81 3.15 25.17
C ILE A 6 -26.01 2.36 26.21
N THR A 7 -26.06 2.74 27.49
CA THR A 7 -25.31 2.10 28.58
C THR A 7 -25.98 0.85 29.15
N GLU A 8 -27.26 0.60 28.87
CA GLU A 8 -27.94 -0.64 29.27
C GLU A 8 -27.62 -1.76 28.28
N GLY A 9 -27.01 -2.85 28.75
CA GLY A 9 -26.68 -4.01 27.93
C GLY A 9 -25.32 -3.95 27.18
N MET A 10 -24.40 -3.10 27.64
CA MET A 10 -23.03 -3.07 27.09
C MET A 10 -22.31 -4.39 27.30
N PRO A 11 -21.54 -4.91 26.32
CA PRO A 11 -20.76 -6.12 26.48
C PRO A 11 -19.76 -6.00 27.66
N HIS A 12 -19.82 -6.94 28.59
CA HIS A 12 -18.93 -7.02 29.75
C HIS A 12 -18.94 -8.40 30.39
N SER A 13 -17.88 -8.76 31.06
CA SER A 13 -17.79 -9.92 31.94
C SER A 13 -17.12 -9.50 33.25
N LEU A 14 -17.92 -9.25 34.29
CA LEU A 14 -17.39 -8.89 35.61
C LEU A 14 -16.52 -10.01 36.16
N GLU A 15 -16.84 -11.27 35.92
CA GLU A 15 -16.06 -12.41 36.32
C GLU A 15 -14.66 -12.43 35.70
N ALA A 16 -14.58 -12.11 34.38
CA ALA A 16 -13.29 -12.02 33.71
C ALA A 16 -12.44 -10.83 34.19
N GLU A 17 -13.07 -9.67 34.47
CA GLU A 17 -12.39 -8.52 35.05
C GLU A 17 -11.83 -8.82 36.44
N GLN A 18 -12.65 -9.44 37.32
CA GLN A 18 -12.23 -9.85 38.65
C GLN A 18 -11.10 -10.85 38.59
N SER A 19 -11.21 -11.86 37.75
CA SER A 19 -10.19 -12.90 37.58
C SER A 19 -8.87 -12.30 37.05
N LEU A 20 -8.91 -11.36 36.14
CA LEU A 20 -7.73 -10.68 35.59
C LEU A 20 -7.04 -9.84 36.69
N LEU A 21 -7.81 -9.01 37.42
CA LEU A 21 -7.27 -8.22 38.54
C LEU A 21 -6.68 -9.10 39.64
N GLY A 22 -7.33 -10.24 39.94
CA GLY A 22 -6.81 -11.24 40.84
C GLY A 22 -5.48 -11.84 40.38
N CYS A 23 -5.34 -12.17 39.10
CA CYS A 23 -4.08 -12.63 38.50
C CYS A 23 -2.96 -11.60 38.63
N LEU A 24 -3.27 -10.31 38.45
CA LEU A 24 -2.31 -9.21 38.58
C LEU A 24 -1.79 -9.06 40.02
N LEU A 25 -2.63 -9.30 41.01
CA LEU A 25 -2.22 -9.29 42.42
C LEU A 25 -1.34 -10.49 42.81
N LEU A 26 -1.47 -11.62 42.10
CA LEU A 26 -0.75 -12.86 42.40
C LEU A 26 0.64 -12.95 41.73
N ASP A 27 0.82 -12.36 40.55
CA ASP A 27 2.04 -12.56 39.76
C ASP A 27 2.55 -11.27 39.10
N ALA A 28 3.64 -10.74 39.64
CA ALA A 28 4.29 -9.53 39.17
C ALA A 28 4.80 -9.62 37.70
N ARG A 29 5.05 -10.82 37.19
CA ARG A 29 5.53 -11.02 35.80
C ARG A 29 4.46 -10.67 34.78
N ILE A 30 3.19 -10.93 35.13
CA ILE A 30 2.03 -10.67 34.26
C ILE A 30 1.69 -9.18 34.26
N GLN A 31 1.99 -8.45 35.32
CA GLN A 31 1.71 -7.02 35.45
C GLN A 31 2.30 -6.21 34.29
N VAL A 32 3.56 -6.45 33.94
CA VAL A 32 4.26 -5.75 32.85
C VAL A 32 3.60 -6.04 31.49
N GLU A 33 3.17 -7.27 31.30
CA GLU A 33 2.54 -7.69 30.05
C GLU A 33 1.13 -7.09 29.91
N VAL A 34 0.27 -7.25 30.90
CA VAL A 34 -1.12 -6.76 30.87
C VAL A 34 -1.20 -5.24 30.74
N VAL A 35 -0.30 -4.50 31.43
CA VAL A 35 -0.21 -3.03 31.35
C VAL A 35 0.14 -2.54 29.94
N ALA A 36 0.81 -3.35 29.12
CA ALA A 36 1.09 -3.00 27.73
C ALA A 36 -0.16 -3.04 26.82
N TYR A 37 -1.16 -3.84 27.18
CA TYR A 37 -2.36 -4.08 26.36
C TYR A 37 -3.62 -3.36 26.85
N LEU A 38 -3.76 -3.14 28.15
CA LEU A 38 -4.97 -2.57 28.74
C LEU A 38 -4.76 -1.16 29.29
N LYS A 39 -5.84 -0.40 29.21
CA LYS A 39 -6.00 0.90 29.87
C LYS A 39 -7.13 0.81 30.89
N GLU A 40 -7.19 1.77 31.80
CA GLU A 40 -8.27 1.88 32.81
C GLU A 40 -9.67 1.85 32.15
N ASP A 41 -9.85 2.51 31.02
CA ASP A 41 -11.11 2.57 30.27
C ASP A 41 -11.54 1.23 29.64
N ASP A 42 -10.68 0.21 29.64
CA ASP A 42 -11.01 -1.11 29.12
C ASP A 42 -11.83 -1.95 30.10
N PHE A 43 -11.93 -1.52 31.36
CA PHE A 43 -12.81 -2.15 32.33
C PHE A 43 -14.22 -1.55 32.31
N TYR A 44 -15.24 -2.38 32.48
CA TYR A 44 -16.63 -1.96 32.54
C TYR A 44 -17.00 -1.43 33.90
N SER A 45 -16.59 -2.13 34.98
CA SER A 45 -16.86 -1.74 36.36
C SER A 45 -16.03 -0.52 36.76
N GLU A 46 -16.68 0.49 37.30
CA GLU A 46 -15.99 1.70 37.82
C GLU A 46 -14.99 1.35 38.93
N SER A 47 -15.35 0.42 39.83
CA SER A 47 -14.43 -0.05 40.88
C SER A 47 -13.19 -0.71 40.26
N HIS A 48 -13.34 -1.50 39.20
CA HIS A 48 -12.21 -2.16 38.54
C HIS A 48 -11.33 -1.16 37.79
N ARG A 49 -11.91 -0.10 37.19
CA ARG A 49 -11.15 1.01 36.58
C ARG A 49 -10.23 1.67 37.60
N ILE A 50 -10.79 2.07 38.76
CA ILE A 50 -10.06 2.73 39.81
C ILE A 50 -8.94 1.82 40.36
N ILE A 51 -9.23 0.52 40.56
CA ILE A 51 -8.24 -0.45 40.99
C ILE A 51 -7.12 -0.55 39.98
N PHE A 52 -7.44 -0.70 38.69
CA PHE A 52 -6.42 -0.87 37.65
C PHE A 52 -5.61 0.42 37.43
N GLU A 53 -6.24 1.61 37.44
CA GLU A 53 -5.56 2.90 37.38
C GLU A 53 -4.54 3.04 38.53
N THR A 54 -4.93 2.68 39.76
CA THR A 54 -4.02 2.71 40.89
C THR A 54 -2.88 1.70 40.74
N MET A 55 -3.14 0.49 40.21
CA MET A 55 -2.09 -0.48 39.88
C MET A 55 -1.11 0.09 38.83
N LEU A 56 -1.60 0.79 37.80
CA LEU A 56 -0.76 1.45 36.80
C LEU A 56 0.16 2.51 37.44
N GLU A 57 -0.35 3.31 38.37
CA GLU A 57 0.47 4.30 39.09
C GLU A 57 1.56 3.67 39.95
N ILE A 58 1.25 2.58 40.64
CA ILE A 58 2.22 1.84 41.46
C ILE A 58 3.35 1.30 40.56
N ILE A 59 3.00 0.69 39.43
CA ILE A 59 3.95 0.14 38.47
C ILE A 59 4.82 1.25 37.83
N LYS A 60 4.23 2.40 37.45
CA LYS A 60 4.98 3.56 36.95
C LYS A 60 6.03 4.07 37.92
N ASN A 61 5.78 3.92 39.20
CA ASN A 61 6.72 4.30 40.27
C ASN A 61 7.73 3.18 40.64
N ASN A 62 7.79 2.10 39.80
CA ASN A 62 8.64 0.93 40.00
C ASN A 62 8.41 0.21 41.33
N ASN A 63 7.23 0.30 41.89
CA ASN A 63 6.86 -0.41 43.12
C ASN A 63 6.11 -1.72 42.78
N PRO A 64 6.28 -2.78 43.55
CA PRO A 64 5.50 -4.01 43.37
C PRO A 64 4.03 -3.76 43.69
N VAL A 65 3.14 -4.35 42.87
CA VAL A 65 1.70 -4.34 43.11
C VAL A 65 1.34 -5.61 43.88
N ASP A 66 0.93 -5.44 45.12
CA ASP A 66 0.35 -6.47 45.97
C ASP A 66 -0.85 -5.89 46.77
N LEU A 67 -1.51 -6.74 47.54
CA LEU A 67 -2.69 -6.32 48.33
C LEU A 67 -2.38 -5.17 49.30
N VAL A 68 -1.18 -5.12 49.86
CA VAL A 68 -0.79 -4.11 50.85
C VAL A 68 -0.50 -2.78 50.18
N THR A 69 0.33 -2.80 49.15
CA THR A 69 0.69 -1.59 48.40
C THR A 69 -0.50 -0.97 47.68
N LEU A 70 -1.41 -1.81 47.14
CA LEU A 70 -2.63 -1.35 46.49
C LEU A 70 -3.63 -0.73 47.48
N SER A 71 -3.82 -1.37 48.66
CA SER A 71 -4.74 -0.83 49.67
C SER A 71 -4.25 0.50 50.25
N ASP A 72 -2.94 0.63 50.55
CA ASP A 72 -2.32 1.88 51.02
C ASP A 72 -2.45 3.00 49.97
N ALA A 73 -2.23 2.70 48.68
CA ALA A 73 -2.38 3.67 47.63
C ALA A 73 -3.84 4.16 47.48
N LEU A 74 -4.81 3.24 47.49
CA LEU A 74 -6.24 3.58 47.40
C LEU A 74 -6.71 4.35 48.65
N GLU A 75 -6.17 4.07 49.81
CA GLU A 75 -6.48 4.82 51.05
C GLU A 75 -5.94 6.25 50.97
N ARG A 76 -4.71 6.45 50.51
CA ARG A 76 -4.11 7.78 50.30
C ARG A 76 -4.89 8.61 49.28
N GLN A 77 -5.45 7.97 48.26
CA GLN A 77 -6.30 8.62 47.25
C GLN A 77 -7.74 8.84 47.77
N GLY A 78 -8.11 8.33 48.93
CA GLY A 78 -9.46 8.39 49.46
C GLY A 78 -10.50 7.56 48.68
N GLN A 79 -10.03 6.59 47.89
CA GLN A 79 -10.86 5.79 46.99
C GLN A 79 -11.13 4.38 47.48
N LEU A 80 -10.51 3.96 48.57
CA LEU A 80 -10.63 2.59 49.11
C LEU A 80 -12.09 2.20 49.42
N ALA A 81 -12.89 3.10 49.97
CA ALA A 81 -14.31 2.83 50.22
C ALA A 81 -15.15 2.69 48.92
N SER A 82 -14.82 3.43 47.87
CA SER A 82 -15.54 3.41 46.58
C SER A 82 -15.32 2.12 45.77
N VAL A 83 -14.19 1.46 45.99
CA VAL A 83 -13.87 0.18 45.35
C VAL A 83 -14.37 -1.05 46.12
N GLY A 84 -15.03 -0.87 47.25
CA GLY A 84 -15.58 -1.94 48.08
C GLY A 84 -14.72 -2.31 49.31
N GLY A 85 -13.74 -1.47 49.67
CA GLY A 85 -12.89 -1.64 50.80
C GLY A 85 -11.88 -2.76 50.68
N ILE A 86 -11.15 -3.01 51.80
CA ILE A 86 -10.12 -4.04 51.85
C ILE A 86 -10.70 -5.45 51.69
N GLU A 87 -11.97 -5.64 52.06
CA GLU A 87 -12.68 -6.91 51.92
C GLU A 87 -12.79 -7.32 50.47
N TYR A 88 -13.15 -6.37 49.59
CA TYR A 88 -13.25 -6.63 48.13
C TYR A 88 -11.89 -6.90 47.50
N LEU A 89 -10.85 -6.15 47.87
CA LEU A 89 -9.49 -6.41 47.40
C LEU A 89 -8.98 -7.79 47.81
N THR A 90 -9.29 -8.20 49.06
CA THR A 90 -8.97 -9.54 49.55
C THR A 90 -9.74 -10.62 48.81
N GLN A 91 -11.00 -10.36 48.48
CA GLN A 91 -11.81 -11.26 47.68
C GLN A 91 -11.20 -11.42 46.24
N LEU A 92 -10.80 -10.32 45.60
CA LEU A 92 -10.13 -10.36 44.30
C LEU A 92 -8.85 -11.19 44.32
N ALA A 93 -8.00 -11.02 45.33
CA ALA A 93 -6.78 -11.80 45.50
C ALA A 93 -7.03 -13.31 45.71
N ASN A 94 -8.19 -13.67 46.24
CA ASN A 94 -8.56 -15.06 46.53
C ASN A 94 -9.42 -15.71 45.44
N VAL A 95 -9.95 -14.96 44.45
CA VAL A 95 -10.79 -15.49 43.37
C VAL A 95 -10.06 -16.53 42.52
N MET A 96 -8.75 -16.33 42.35
CA MET A 96 -7.97 -17.19 41.44
C MET A 96 -6.90 -17.97 42.23
N PRO A 97 -6.86 -19.30 42.09
CA PRO A 97 -5.79 -20.11 42.71
C PRO A 97 -4.48 -20.06 41.92
N SER A 98 -4.50 -19.59 40.66
CA SER A 98 -3.33 -19.55 39.76
C SER A 98 -3.51 -18.49 38.70
N SER A 99 -2.39 -17.87 38.32
CA SER A 99 -2.31 -16.90 37.23
C SER A 99 -2.22 -17.55 35.82
N ALA A 100 -2.25 -18.88 35.71
CA ALA A 100 -1.99 -19.61 34.45
C ALA A 100 -2.94 -19.25 33.27
N ASN A 101 -4.18 -18.86 33.55
CA ASN A 101 -5.19 -18.56 32.53
C ASN A 101 -5.41 -17.07 32.31
N TYR A 102 -4.51 -16.18 32.77
CA TYR A 102 -4.68 -14.73 32.65
C TYR A 102 -4.91 -14.28 31.20
N GLN A 103 -4.29 -14.94 30.21
CA GLN A 103 -4.44 -14.63 28.79
C GLN A 103 -5.90 -14.74 28.34
N THR A 104 -6.61 -15.78 28.74
CA THR A 104 -8.04 -15.98 28.42
C THR A 104 -8.89 -14.84 29.00
N TYR A 105 -8.60 -14.40 30.22
CA TYR A 105 -9.32 -13.28 30.85
C TYR A 105 -8.98 -11.95 30.18
N LEU A 106 -7.71 -11.75 29.82
CA LEU A 106 -7.25 -10.58 29.05
C LEU A 106 -7.98 -10.50 27.70
N ASP A 107 -8.08 -11.61 26.97
CA ASP A 107 -8.78 -11.68 25.68
C ASP A 107 -10.28 -11.33 25.82
N ILE A 108 -10.94 -11.80 26.87
CA ILE A 108 -12.35 -11.49 27.14
C ILE A 108 -12.53 -10.00 27.43
N VAL A 109 -11.71 -9.43 28.33
CA VAL A 109 -11.80 -8.01 28.70
C VAL A 109 -11.50 -7.11 27.48
N THR A 110 -10.48 -7.43 26.70
CA THR A 110 -10.10 -6.68 25.48
C THR A 110 -11.19 -6.75 24.43
N ARG A 111 -11.77 -7.94 24.17
CA ARG A 111 -12.88 -8.13 23.25
C ARG A 111 -14.09 -7.28 23.65
N ASP A 112 -14.47 -7.36 24.91
CA ASP A 112 -15.65 -6.65 25.41
C ASP A 112 -15.44 -5.13 25.42
N SER A 113 -14.22 -4.67 25.72
CA SER A 113 -13.83 -3.27 25.57
C SER A 113 -13.93 -2.79 24.13
N LEU A 114 -13.40 -3.55 23.16
CA LEU A 114 -13.50 -3.22 21.75
C LEU A 114 -14.96 -3.09 21.28
N LEU A 115 -15.82 -4.04 21.69
CA LEU A 115 -17.24 -3.98 21.37
C LEU A 115 -17.91 -2.74 21.96
N ARG A 116 -17.59 -2.34 23.21
CA ARG A 116 -18.08 -1.10 23.81
C ARG A 116 -17.62 0.14 23.04
N LYS A 117 -16.34 0.20 22.66
CA LYS A 117 -15.78 1.29 21.84
C LYS A 117 -16.47 1.41 20.49
N LEU A 118 -16.78 0.27 19.84
CA LEU A 118 -17.54 0.24 18.58
C LEU A 118 -18.97 0.74 18.76
N ILE A 119 -19.66 0.36 19.84
CA ILE A 119 -21.02 0.82 20.14
C ILE A 119 -21.03 2.35 20.37
N VAL A 120 -20.11 2.87 21.19
CA VAL A 120 -19.98 4.30 21.46
C VAL A 120 -19.62 5.07 20.19
N GLY A 121 -18.61 4.62 19.45
CA GLY A 121 -18.19 5.26 18.19
C GLY A 121 -19.30 5.27 17.14
N SER A 122 -20.09 4.19 17.05
CA SER A 122 -21.27 4.14 16.16
C SER A 122 -22.32 5.16 16.57
N ALA A 123 -22.54 5.35 17.86
CA ALA A 123 -23.47 6.36 18.37
C ALA A 123 -23.01 7.78 18.06
N ASP A 124 -21.71 8.06 18.20
CA ASP A 124 -21.11 9.35 17.84
C ASP A 124 -21.20 9.61 16.34
N ILE A 125 -21.03 8.58 15.50
CA ILE A 125 -21.25 8.66 14.04
C ILE A 125 -22.70 8.99 13.73
N ILE A 126 -23.67 8.32 14.36
CA ILE A 126 -25.10 8.59 14.18
C ILE A 126 -25.43 10.04 14.58
N GLU A 127 -24.88 10.52 15.71
CA GLU A 127 -25.11 11.90 16.17
C GLU A 127 -24.50 12.92 15.22
N ASN A 128 -23.29 12.68 14.72
CA ASN A 128 -22.63 13.52 13.72
C ASN A 128 -23.45 13.60 12.43
N CYS A 129 -23.93 12.46 11.91
CA CYS A 129 -24.75 12.43 10.71
C CYS A 129 -26.08 13.15 10.85
N LYS A 130 -26.70 13.18 12.06
CA LYS A 130 -27.93 13.93 12.33
C LYS A 130 -27.72 15.43 12.39
N ASN A 131 -26.54 15.87 12.81
CA ASN A 131 -26.22 17.28 13.04
C ASN A 131 -25.44 17.94 11.89
N SER A 132 -24.92 17.17 10.96
CA SER A 132 -24.09 17.65 9.85
C SER A 132 -24.90 17.69 8.55
N ASN A 133 -24.76 18.79 7.81
CA ASN A 133 -25.27 18.92 6.44
C ASN A 133 -24.17 18.65 5.38
N ASP A 134 -22.94 18.36 5.80
CA ASP A 134 -21.82 18.05 4.91
C ASP A 134 -21.57 16.55 4.85
N ARG A 135 -21.90 15.95 3.70
CA ARG A 135 -21.71 14.53 3.43
C ARG A 135 -20.24 14.11 3.53
N GLY A 136 -19.30 14.94 3.03
CA GLY A 136 -17.88 14.63 3.01
C GLY A 136 -17.29 14.63 4.41
N ALA A 137 -17.63 15.66 5.21
CA ALA A 137 -17.18 15.77 6.60
C ALA A 137 -17.70 14.60 7.45
N SER A 138 -18.99 14.22 7.29
CA SER A 138 -19.57 13.10 8.05
C SER A 138 -18.96 11.75 7.70
N LEU A 139 -18.66 11.52 6.41
CA LEU A 139 -17.97 10.29 5.98
C LEU A 139 -16.54 10.21 6.56
N SER A 140 -15.78 11.31 6.47
CA SER A 140 -14.43 11.38 7.03
C SER A 140 -14.42 11.21 8.55
N PHE A 141 -15.43 11.73 9.26
CA PHE A 141 -15.59 11.53 10.69
C PHE A 141 -15.83 10.05 11.03
N ALA A 142 -16.72 9.38 10.29
CA ALA A 142 -17.04 7.97 10.49
C ALA A 142 -15.82 7.08 10.22
N GLU A 143 -15.10 7.30 9.11
CA GLU A 143 -13.87 6.59 8.77
C GLU A 143 -12.80 6.78 9.86
N LYS A 144 -12.61 8.01 10.34
CA LYS A 144 -11.67 8.32 11.41
C LYS A 144 -12.04 7.61 12.71
N THR A 145 -13.32 7.65 13.12
CA THR A 145 -13.79 7.04 14.37
C THR A 145 -13.57 5.53 14.35
N ILE A 146 -13.90 4.85 13.25
CA ILE A 146 -13.68 3.41 13.11
C ILE A 146 -12.18 3.09 13.09
N TYR A 147 -11.39 3.91 12.41
CA TYR A 147 -9.94 3.75 12.34
C TYR A 147 -9.29 3.87 13.72
N ASP A 148 -9.64 4.92 14.48
CA ASP A 148 -9.10 5.15 15.83
C ASP A 148 -9.40 3.98 16.77
N ILE A 149 -10.57 3.32 16.60
CA ILE A 149 -10.95 2.13 17.36
C ILE A 149 -10.13 0.91 16.93
N SER A 150 -9.92 0.71 15.62
CA SER A 150 -9.19 -0.45 15.10
C SER A 150 -7.69 -0.40 15.39
N THR A 151 -7.08 0.78 15.38
CA THR A 151 -5.63 0.96 15.62
C THR A 151 -5.21 0.80 17.07
N VAL A 152 -6.13 0.97 18.01
CA VAL A 152 -5.86 0.69 19.44
C VAL A 152 -5.65 -0.82 19.66
N SER A 153 -6.18 -1.67 18.78
CA SER A 153 -6.06 -3.13 18.85
C SER A 153 -4.73 -3.68 18.30
N ASP A 154 -4.04 -2.91 17.45
CA ASP A 154 -2.78 -3.30 16.80
C ASP A 154 -1.57 -2.56 17.40
N SER A 155 -1.38 -2.62 18.72
CA SER A 155 -0.06 -2.34 19.28
C SER A 155 0.89 -3.44 18.80
N SER A 156 1.77 -3.10 17.85
CA SER A 156 2.79 -4.03 17.33
C SER A 156 3.59 -4.59 18.51
N GLU A 157 3.31 -5.82 18.89
CA GLU A 157 4.01 -6.53 19.94
C GLU A 157 5.49 -6.61 19.57
N MET A 158 6.37 -6.24 20.51
CA MET A 158 7.80 -6.50 20.36
C MET A 158 8.03 -8.01 20.35
N VAL A 159 8.33 -8.55 19.17
CA VAL A 159 8.54 -9.99 18.98
C VAL A 159 9.98 -10.34 19.34
N ARG A 160 10.16 -11.31 20.23
CA ARG A 160 11.49 -11.84 20.54
C ARG A 160 12.09 -12.48 19.29
N ILE A 161 13.35 -12.14 18.95
CA ILE A 161 14.04 -12.61 17.76
C ILE A 161 13.95 -14.14 17.55
N GLY A 162 13.99 -14.92 18.65
CA GLY A 162 13.87 -16.38 18.61
C GLY A 162 12.56 -16.90 18.00
N LYS A 163 11.46 -16.11 18.02
CA LYS A 163 10.20 -16.47 17.36
C LYS A 163 10.23 -16.24 15.84
N VAL A 164 11.10 -15.33 15.36
CA VAL A 164 11.22 -14.95 13.94
C VAL A 164 12.24 -15.79 13.19
N ILE A 165 13.25 -16.32 13.88
CA ILE A 165 14.34 -17.14 13.27
C ILE A 165 13.81 -18.28 12.39
N PRO A 166 12.80 -19.09 12.80
CA PRO A 166 12.29 -20.19 11.99
C PRO A 166 11.77 -19.73 10.62
N ASP A 167 11.04 -18.61 10.57
CA ASP A 167 10.48 -18.06 9.33
C ASP A 167 11.58 -17.58 8.39
N VAL A 168 12.62 -16.96 8.95
CA VAL A 168 13.79 -16.53 8.18
C VAL A 168 14.55 -17.73 7.61
N LEU A 169 14.73 -18.80 8.41
CA LEU A 169 15.39 -20.03 7.94
C LEU A 169 14.60 -20.74 6.85
N ASN A 170 13.28 -20.81 6.96
CA ASN A 170 12.41 -21.34 5.92
C ASN A 170 12.56 -20.54 4.61
N THR A 171 12.61 -19.20 4.70
CA THR A 171 12.86 -18.35 3.53
C THR A 171 14.21 -18.63 2.88
N PHE A 172 15.27 -18.83 3.67
CA PHE A 172 16.60 -19.18 3.13
C PHE A 172 16.60 -20.55 2.46
N ASP A 173 15.89 -21.52 3.02
CA ASP A 173 15.77 -22.87 2.45
C ASP A 173 15.01 -22.85 1.11
N GLU A 174 13.92 -22.09 1.00
CA GLU A 174 13.18 -21.88 -0.24
C GLU A 174 14.05 -21.25 -1.34
N LEU A 175 14.77 -20.16 -1.02
CA LEU A 175 15.69 -19.50 -1.95
C LEU A 175 16.87 -20.39 -2.37
N THR A 176 17.27 -21.32 -1.52
CA THR A 176 18.36 -22.27 -1.83
C THR A 176 17.88 -23.35 -2.79
N LYS A 177 16.62 -23.80 -2.66
CA LYS A 177 16.01 -24.83 -3.52
C LYS A 177 15.70 -24.32 -4.91
N ASP A 178 15.25 -23.05 -5.01
CA ASP A 178 14.93 -22.43 -6.29
C ASP A 178 15.76 -21.14 -6.47
N LYS A 179 16.91 -21.26 -7.09
CA LYS A 179 17.80 -20.13 -7.41
C LYS A 179 17.19 -19.10 -8.37
N SER A 180 16.10 -19.47 -9.06
CA SER A 180 15.35 -18.55 -9.94
C SER A 180 14.23 -17.81 -9.20
N SER A 181 13.93 -18.20 -7.95
CA SER A 181 12.91 -17.58 -7.12
C SER A 181 13.44 -16.28 -6.55
N LEU A 182 12.92 -15.17 -7.03
CA LEU A 182 13.16 -13.86 -6.43
C LEU A 182 12.26 -13.70 -5.20
N LYS A 183 12.81 -13.08 -4.15
CA LYS A 183 12.06 -12.79 -2.93
C LYS A 183 10.96 -11.74 -3.15
N GLY A 184 11.16 -10.82 -4.10
CA GLY A 184 10.24 -9.75 -4.46
C GLY A 184 9.42 -10.04 -5.72
N ILE A 185 8.47 -9.17 -6.01
CA ILE A 185 7.65 -9.20 -7.24
C ILE A 185 8.55 -8.80 -8.42
N LYS A 186 8.56 -9.61 -9.48
CA LYS A 186 9.38 -9.34 -10.67
C LYS A 186 8.87 -8.11 -11.41
N THR A 187 9.76 -7.17 -11.71
CA THR A 187 9.44 -5.98 -12.52
C THR A 187 9.30 -6.30 -14.01
N GLY A 188 9.81 -7.46 -14.44
CA GLY A 188 9.90 -7.85 -15.85
C GLY A 188 11.16 -7.34 -16.56
N PHE A 189 12.00 -6.59 -15.86
CA PHE A 189 13.31 -6.15 -16.34
C PHE A 189 14.41 -6.96 -15.67
N THR A 190 14.96 -7.93 -16.39
CA THR A 190 15.91 -8.93 -15.85
C THR A 190 17.09 -8.30 -15.13
N GLY A 191 17.71 -7.29 -15.72
CA GLY A 191 18.82 -6.57 -15.09
C GLY A 191 18.42 -5.86 -13.80
N LEU A 192 17.22 -5.28 -13.74
CA LEU A 192 16.71 -4.62 -12.54
C LEU A 192 16.32 -5.64 -11.47
N ASP A 193 15.65 -6.72 -11.86
CA ASP A 193 15.26 -7.79 -10.97
C ASP A 193 16.48 -8.49 -10.34
N ASN A 194 17.55 -8.68 -11.09
CA ASN A 194 18.81 -9.21 -10.56
C ASN A 194 19.51 -8.25 -9.58
N LEU A 195 19.40 -6.95 -9.80
CA LEU A 195 20.01 -5.92 -8.94
C LEU A 195 19.22 -5.72 -7.65
N THR A 196 17.87 -5.70 -7.74
CA THR A 196 16.98 -5.38 -6.60
C THR A 196 16.42 -6.62 -5.92
N ASN A 197 16.56 -7.81 -6.53
CA ASN A 197 15.88 -9.04 -6.13
C ASN A 197 14.33 -8.92 -6.19
N GLY A 198 13.84 -8.09 -7.14
CA GLY A 198 12.42 -7.74 -7.32
C GLY A 198 11.95 -6.63 -6.39
N LEU A 199 10.66 -6.33 -6.44
CA LEU A 199 10.01 -5.36 -5.56
C LEU A 199 9.57 -6.05 -4.26
N HIS A 200 10.15 -5.63 -3.13
CA HIS A 200 9.84 -6.23 -1.83
C HIS A 200 8.60 -5.61 -1.20
N ARG A 201 7.88 -6.41 -0.43
CA ARG A 201 6.78 -5.93 0.41
C ARG A 201 7.27 -4.85 1.37
N SER A 202 6.39 -3.90 1.68
CA SER A 202 6.67 -2.78 2.58
C SER A 202 7.73 -1.77 2.09
N ASP A 203 8.26 -1.90 0.86
CA ASP A 203 9.23 -0.96 0.31
C ASP A 203 8.56 0.25 -0.33
N LEU A 204 9.18 1.42 -0.10
CA LEU A 204 8.92 2.65 -0.85
C LEU A 204 10.01 2.80 -1.92
N VAL A 205 9.60 2.68 -3.18
CA VAL A 205 10.48 2.80 -4.36
C VAL A 205 10.19 4.12 -5.06
N ILE A 206 11.19 4.97 -5.14
CA ILE A 206 11.10 6.25 -5.84
C ILE A 206 11.69 6.12 -7.23
N ILE A 207 10.92 6.51 -8.24
CA ILE A 207 11.38 6.62 -9.63
C ILE A 207 11.38 8.09 -10.01
N ALA A 208 12.56 8.65 -10.24
CA ALA A 208 12.68 10.05 -10.59
C ALA A 208 13.32 10.23 -11.97
N ALA A 209 12.81 11.20 -12.71
CA ALA A 209 13.33 11.55 -14.02
C ALA A 209 13.06 13.02 -14.35
N ARG A 210 13.74 13.52 -15.37
CA ARG A 210 13.39 14.78 -16.04
C ARG A 210 12.07 14.62 -16.82
N PRO A 211 11.38 15.72 -17.13
CA PRO A 211 10.24 15.68 -18.02
C PRO A 211 10.57 15.02 -19.36
N ALA A 212 9.61 14.31 -19.95
CA ALA A 212 9.69 13.68 -21.27
C ALA A 212 10.78 12.58 -21.45
N VAL A 213 11.41 12.10 -20.37
CA VAL A 213 12.40 11.00 -20.43
C VAL A 213 11.72 9.62 -20.48
N GLY A 214 10.44 9.52 -20.05
CA GLY A 214 9.69 8.28 -20.05
C GLY A 214 9.37 7.73 -18.64
N LYS A 215 9.39 8.58 -17.61
CA LYS A 215 9.11 8.20 -16.20
C LYS A 215 7.82 7.41 -16.03
N THR A 216 6.69 7.99 -16.44
CA THR A 216 5.37 7.35 -16.41
C THR A 216 5.34 6.07 -17.22
N SER A 217 5.96 6.04 -18.43
CA SER A 217 6.01 4.84 -19.27
C SER A 217 6.76 3.70 -18.60
N PHE A 218 7.90 3.97 -17.95
CA PHE A 218 8.67 2.95 -17.23
C PHE A 218 7.88 2.36 -16.05
N ALA A 219 7.29 3.21 -15.23
CA ALA A 219 6.48 2.75 -14.10
C ALA A 219 5.23 1.98 -14.55
N MET A 220 4.59 2.42 -15.64
CA MET A 220 3.44 1.70 -16.21
C MET A 220 3.84 0.34 -16.79
N ASN A 221 5.03 0.22 -17.42
CA ASN A 221 5.51 -1.08 -17.88
C ASN A 221 5.82 -2.03 -16.70
N ILE A 222 6.27 -1.53 -15.55
CA ILE A 222 6.37 -2.35 -14.33
C ILE A 222 4.98 -2.81 -13.88
N VAL A 223 3.99 -1.91 -13.80
CA VAL A 223 2.60 -2.25 -13.44
C VAL A 223 2.01 -3.29 -14.40
N GLU A 224 2.20 -3.10 -15.71
CA GLU A 224 1.78 -4.01 -16.77
C GLU A 224 2.39 -5.41 -16.56
N ASN A 225 3.71 -5.48 -16.42
CA ASN A 225 4.42 -6.74 -16.22
C ASN A 225 3.98 -7.45 -14.94
N VAL A 226 3.80 -6.71 -13.84
CA VAL A 226 3.33 -7.24 -12.56
C VAL A 226 1.90 -7.76 -12.67
N ALA A 227 1.00 -7.01 -13.31
CA ALA A 227 -0.39 -7.42 -13.46
C ALA A 227 -0.56 -8.64 -14.37
N LEU A 228 0.25 -8.76 -15.43
CA LEU A 228 0.28 -9.92 -16.33
C LEU A 228 0.82 -11.19 -15.64
N GLN A 229 1.55 -11.04 -14.52
CA GLN A 229 1.92 -12.16 -13.66
C GLN A 229 0.79 -12.59 -12.70
N GLY A 230 -0.39 -11.93 -12.74
CA GLY A 230 -1.57 -12.23 -11.92
C GLY A 230 -1.67 -11.43 -10.62
N TYR A 231 -0.73 -10.52 -10.34
CA TYR A 231 -0.75 -9.65 -9.19
C TYR A 231 -1.75 -8.50 -9.36
N SER A 232 -2.23 -7.98 -8.23
CA SER A 232 -3.20 -6.89 -8.17
C SER A 232 -2.50 -5.55 -7.99
N CYS A 233 -2.72 -4.59 -8.90
CA CYS A 233 -2.05 -3.30 -8.95
C CYS A 233 -3.06 -2.15 -8.79
N ALA A 234 -2.76 -1.16 -7.94
CA ALA A 234 -3.49 0.09 -7.86
C ALA A 234 -2.64 1.25 -8.43
N VAL A 235 -3.19 1.99 -9.37
CA VAL A 235 -2.55 3.11 -10.07
C VAL A 235 -3.29 4.39 -9.74
N PHE A 236 -2.60 5.34 -9.11
CA PHE A 236 -3.10 6.68 -8.84
C PHE A 236 -2.40 7.65 -9.79
N SER A 237 -3.12 8.14 -10.78
CA SER A 237 -2.63 9.07 -11.79
C SER A 237 -3.23 10.44 -11.57
N LEU A 238 -2.39 11.38 -11.17
CA LEU A 238 -2.78 12.77 -10.90
C LEU A 238 -2.56 13.67 -12.13
N GLU A 239 -1.85 13.18 -13.14
CA GLU A 239 -1.49 13.93 -14.35
C GLU A 239 -2.29 13.47 -15.58
N MET A 240 -2.62 12.17 -15.66
CA MET A 240 -3.24 11.58 -16.85
C MET A 240 -4.58 10.93 -16.53
N GLY A 241 -5.55 11.07 -17.41
CA GLY A 241 -6.83 10.37 -17.33
C GLY A 241 -6.71 8.87 -17.57
N LYS A 242 -7.63 8.10 -17.01
CA LYS A 242 -7.67 6.62 -17.08
C LYS A 242 -7.72 6.09 -18.51
N GLU A 243 -8.42 6.79 -19.41
CA GLU A 243 -8.48 6.41 -20.83
C GLU A 243 -7.09 6.50 -21.47
N GLN A 244 -6.32 7.56 -21.19
CA GLN A 244 -4.97 7.74 -21.73
C GLN A 244 -3.99 6.70 -21.19
N ILE A 245 -4.13 6.31 -19.91
CA ILE A 245 -3.33 5.26 -19.31
C ILE A 245 -3.65 3.92 -19.96
N THR A 246 -4.93 3.59 -20.09
CA THR A 246 -5.39 2.35 -20.72
C THR A 246 -4.91 2.26 -22.18
N GLU A 247 -5.00 3.36 -22.94
CA GLU A 247 -4.48 3.44 -24.31
C GLU A 247 -2.98 3.13 -24.35
N ARG A 248 -2.19 3.70 -23.43
CA ARG A 248 -0.75 3.43 -23.33
C ARG A 248 -0.44 1.98 -23.01
N ILE A 249 -1.12 1.40 -22.03
CA ILE A 249 -0.95 -0.01 -21.65
C ILE A 249 -1.29 -0.90 -22.84
N MET A 250 -2.42 -0.67 -23.50
CA MET A 250 -2.84 -1.45 -24.67
C MET A 250 -1.82 -1.39 -25.81
N CYS A 251 -1.33 -0.19 -26.14
CA CYS A 251 -0.33 -0.02 -27.21
C CYS A 251 1.02 -0.67 -26.82
N SER A 252 1.39 -0.61 -25.54
CA SER A 252 2.60 -1.24 -25.00
C SER A 252 2.52 -2.77 -25.08
N VAL A 253 1.43 -3.38 -24.62
CA VAL A 253 1.22 -4.83 -24.65
C VAL A 253 1.11 -5.34 -26.09
N ALA A 254 0.37 -4.63 -26.94
CA ALA A 254 0.18 -4.98 -28.35
C ALA A 254 1.43 -4.75 -29.20
N ASP A 255 2.44 -4.04 -28.71
CA ASP A 255 3.60 -3.54 -29.49
C ASP A 255 3.14 -2.80 -30.76
N VAL A 256 2.18 -1.85 -30.59
CA VAL A 256 1.56 -1.06 -31.66
C VAL A 256 1.86 0.42 -31.43
N SER A 257 2.14 1.14 -32.54
CA SER A 257 2.41 2.58 -32.47
C SER A 257 1.20 3.34 -31.91
N MET A 258 1.43 4.09 -30.83
CA MET A 258 0.43 5.00 -30.27
C MET A 258 0.01 6.09 -31.28
N GLY A 259 0.94 6.48 -32.16
CA GLY A 259 0.66 7.42 -33.25
C GLY A 259 -0.35 6.85 -34.23
N HIS A 260 -0.28 5.56 -34.58
CA HIS A 260 -1.24 4.89 -35.44
C HIS A 260 -2.61 4.77 -34.75
N ALA A 261 -2.62 4.36 -33.50
CA ALA A 261 -3.85 4.25 -32.74
C ALA A 261 -4.60 5.59 -32.63
N LYS A 262 -3.90 6.67 -32.27
CA LYS A 262 -4.50 8.02 -32.15
C LYS A 262 -4.98 8.62 -33.47
N LYS A 263 -4.32 8.31 -34.60
CA LYS A 263 -4.72 8.79 -35.91
C LYS A 263 -5.77 7.89 -36.57
N GLY A 264 -6.10 6.75 -35.98
CA GLY A 264 -7.04 5.78 -36.53
C GLY A 264 -6.54 5.09 -37.83
N ILE A 265 -5.20 4.98 -38.01
CA ILE A 265 -4.55 4.39 -39.18
C ILE A 265 -3.98 2.99 -38.91
N LEU A 266 -4.67 2.23 -38.02
CA LEU A 266 -4.28 0.87 -37.68
C LEU A 266 -4.49 -0.08 -38.86
N ASN A 267 -3.48 -0.89 -39.14
CA ASN A 267 -3.57 -1.95 -40.14
C ASN A 267 -4.18 -3.24 -39.55
N LYS A 268 -4.48 -4.23 -40.40
CA LYS A 268 -5.10 -5.50 -39.98
C LYS A 268 -4.25 -6.25 -38.96
N SER A 269 -2.93 -6.28 -39.11
CA SER A 269 -2.03 -6.97 -38.18
C SER A 269 -1.95 -6.26 -36.81
N GLU A 270 -1.97 -4.94 -36.80
CA GLU A 270 -2.03 -4.16 -35.54
C GLU A 270 -3.36 -4.38 -34.81
N TRP A 271 -4.48 -4.45 -35.55
CA TRP A 271 -5.77 -4.80 -34.95
C TRP A 271 -5.78 -6.19 -34.32
N ILE A 272 -5.17 -7.19 -34.94
CA ILE A 272 -5.05 -8.54 -34.39
C ILE A 272 -4.24 -8.48 -33.06
N ARG A 273 -3.11 -7.76 -33.02
CA ARG A 273 -2.30 -7.59 -31.82
C ARG A 273 -3.05 -6.85 -30.70
N ILE A 274 -3.81 -5.81 -31.03
CA ILE A 274 -4.64 -5.07 -30.07
C ILE A 274 -5.72 -5.99 -29.48
N ASN A 275 -6.39 -6.81 -30.29
CA ASN A 275 -7.38 -7.75 -29.79
C ASN A 275 -6.77 -8.81 -28.86
N ARG A 276 -5.58 -9.32 -29.18
CA ARG A 276 -4.85 -10.23 -28.29
C ARG A 276 -4.45 -9.54 -26.97
N ALA A 277 -3.97 -8.30 -27.04
CA ALA A 277 -3.67 -7.51 -25.84
C ALA A 277 -4.92 -7.26 -24.99
N LYS A 278 -6.08 -7.02 -25.61
CA LYS A 278 -7.38 -6.91 -24.92
C LYS A 278 -7.69 -8.17 -24.12
N GLU A 279 -7.51 -9.36 -24.72
CA GLU A 279 -7.74 -10.63 -24.02
C GLU A 279 -6.79 -10.81 -22.84
N GLN A 280 -5.50 -10.52 -23.01
CA GLN A 280 -4.50 -10.59 -21.94
C GLN A 280 -4.78 -9.62 -20.79
N LEU A 281 -5.27 -8.42 -21.10
CA LEU A 281 -5.57 -7.39 -20.12
C LEU A 281 -6.95 -7.53 -19.46
N ALA A 282 -7.87 -8.32 -20.05
CA ALA A 282 -9.21 -8.50 -19.52
C ALA A 282 -9.21 -9.12 -18.10
N ASP A 283 -8.27 -10.01 -17.84
CA ASP A 283 -8.11 -10.69 -16.54
C ASP A 283 -7.09 -9.99 -15.62
N ALA A 284 -6.39 -8.97 -16.13
CA ALA A 284 -5.38 -8.24 -15.37
C ALA A 284 -6.03 -7.34 -14.31
N LYS A 285 -5.60 -7.49 -13.06
CA LYS A 285 -6.14 -6.74 -11.92
C LYS A 285 -5.46 -5.37 -11.77
N ILE A 286 -5.72 -4.45 -12.71
CA ILE A 286 -5.21 -3.08 -12.67
C ILE A 286 -6.37 -2.15 -12.31
N PHE A 287 -6.29 -1.49 -11.14
CA PHE A 287 -7.27 -0.51 -10.67
C PHE A 287 -6.70 0.89 -10.88
N ILE A 288 -7.36 1.72 -11.66
CA ILE A 288 -6.90 3.07 -12.00
C ILE A 288 -7.80 4.11 -11.32
N ASP A 289 -7.17 5.03 -10.62
CA ASP A 289 -7.78 6.24 -10.07
C ASP A 289 -7.13 7.45 -10.73
N ASP A 290 -7.92 8.25 -11.45
CA ASP A 290 -7.51 9.45 -12.16
C ASP A 290 -8.00 10.75 -11.52
N SER A 291 -8.21 10.71 -10.20
CA SER A 291 -8.59 11.89 -9.42
C SER A 291 -7.48 12.96 -9.50
N ALA A 292 -7.81 14.16 -9.98
CA ALA A 292 -6.84 15.25 -10.14
C ALA A 292 -6.20 15.73 -8.82
N VAL A 293 -6.85 15.46 -7.70
CA VAL A 293 -6.38 15.79 -6.36
C VAL A 293 -6.63 14.61 -5.44
N ILE A 294 -5.59 14.14 -4.77
CA ILE A 294 -5.71 13.09 -3.76
C ILE A 294 -4.86 13.43 -2.54
N ARG A 295 -5.39 13.14 -1.35
CA ARG A 295 -4.67 13.23 -0.09
C ARG A 295 -4.13 11.87 0.31
N PRO A 296 -2.99 11.80 1.04
CA PRO A 296 -2.42 10.52 1.45
C PRO A 296 -3.39 9.61 2.21
N ARG A 297 -4.23 10.15 3.08
CA ARG A 297 -5.27 9.38 3.80
C ARG A 297 -6.36 8.82 2.90
N GLU A 298 -6.78 9.58 1.89
CA GLU A 298 -7.77 9.13 0.92
C GLU A 298 -7.19 7.99 0.07
N LEU A 299 -5.95 8.15 -0.40
CA LEU A 299 -5.21 7.11 -1.12
C LEU A 299 -5.13 5.82 -0.28
N MET A 300 -4.76 5.94 1.01
CA MET A 300 -4.70 4.82 1.94
C MET A 300 -6.06 4.11 2.09
N SER A 301 -7.15 4.87 2.24
CA SER A 301 -8.52 4.31 2.33
C SER A 301 -8.91 3.54 1.07
N LYS A 302 -8.62 4.10 -0.13
CA LYS A 302 -8.86 3.43 -1.41
C LYS A 302 -8.04 2.12 -1.54
N CYS A 303 -6.76 2.15 -1.15
CA CYS A 303 -5.89 0.97 -1.17
C CYS A 303 -6.38 -0.13 -0.22
N ARG A 304 -6.79 0.21 1.02
CA ARG A 304 -7.38 -0.76 1.96
C ARG A 304 -8.62 -1.43 1.38
N ARG A 305 -9.50 -0.65 0.73
CA ARG A 305 -10.71 -1.17 0.10
C ARG A 305 -10.40 -2.13 -1.05
N ILE A 306 -9.40 -1.82 -1.90
CA ILE A 306 -8.95 -2.73 -2.97
C ILE A 306 -8.37 -3.99 -2.35
N LYS A 307 -7.47 -3.86 -1.37
CA LYS A 307 -6.82 -4.99 -0.69
C LYS A 307 -7.83 -5.94 -0.06
N SER A 308 -8.86 -5.40 0.60
CA SER A 308 -9.92 -6.20 1.25
C SER A 308 -10.81 -6.97 0.26
N ARG A 309 -11.03 -6.45 -0.96
CA ARG A 309 -11.97 -7.04 -1.92
C ARG A 309 -11.30 -7.92 -2.97
N PHE A 310 -10.14 -7.54 -3.44
CA PHE A 310 -9.49 -8.13 -4.62
C PHE A 310 -8.06 -8.60 -4.34
N GLY A 311 -7.52 -8.29 -3.16
CA GLY A 311 -6.09 -8.33 -2.90
C GLY A 311 -5.39 -7.09 -3.46
N LEU A 312 -4.18 -6.81 -2.97
CA LEU A 312 -3.35 -5.70 -3.47
C LEU A 312 -1.89 -6.10 -3.27
N ASP A 313 -1.12 -6.03 -4.35
CA ASP A 313 0.29 -6.44 -4.37
C ASP A 313 1.23 -5.30 -4.78
N LEU A 314 0.73 -4.25 -5.47
CA LEU A 314 1.52 -3.11 -5.90
C LEU A 314 0.68 -1.84 -5.90
N VAL A 315 1.25 -0.72 -5.42
CA VAL A 315 0.67 0.62 -5.53
C VAL A 315 1.60 1.50 -6.36
N MET A 316 1.07 2.23 -7.33
CA MET A 316 1.80 3.24 -8.10
C MET A 316 1.15 4.61 -7.94
N VAL A 317 1.97 5.66 -7.78
CA VAL A 317 1.53 7.06 -7.66
C VAL A 317 2.28 7.93 -8.66
N ASP A 318 1.59 8.55 -9.62
CA ASP A 318 2.15 9.48 -10.63
C ASP A 318 1.51 10.86 -10.50
N TYR A 319 2.18 11.84 -9.92
CA TYR A 319 3.46 11.85 -9.20
C TYR A 319 3.29 12.57 -7.85
N ILE A 320 4.19 12.34 -6.91
CA ILE A 320 4.11 12.83 -5.52
C ILE A 320 3.90 14.35 -5.45
N GLY A 321 4.53 15.10 -6.37
CA GLY A 321 4.44 16.56 -6.40
C GLY A 321 3.04 17.13 -6.70
N LEU A 322 2.06 16.35 -7.11
CA LEU A 322 0.67 16.79 -7.31
C LEU A 322 -0.24 16.42 -6.13
N MET A 323 0.24 15.62 -5.19
CA MET A 323 -0.53 15.29 -3.99
C MET A 323 -0.69 16.52 -3.09
N THR A 324 -1.82 16.55 -2.39
CA THR A 324 -2.14 17.59 -1.41
C THR A 324 -1.91 17.02 -0.01
N PRO A 325 -1.20 17.71 0.90
CA PRO A 325 -0.99 17.23 2.26
C PRO A 325 -2.30 17.17 3.05
N ASP A 326 -2.37 16.29 4.06
CA ASP A 326 -3.55 16.16 4.92
C ASP A 326 -3.82 17.41 5.76
N LYS A 327 -2.76 18.13 6.15
CA LYS A 327 -2.83 19.37 6.93
C LYS A 327 -2.16 20.50 6.16
N VAL A 328 -2.96 21.43 5.67
CA VAL A 328 -2.45 22.67 5.08
C VAL A 328 -2.23 23.67 6.21
N ARG A 329 -0.97 23.99 6.53
CA ARG A 329 -0.59 25.11 7.39
C ARG A 329 -0.08 26.23 6.50
N ASN A 330 -0.60 27.43 6.66
CA ASN A 330 -0.24 28.60 5.84
C ASN A 330 1.26 28.99 5.88
N SER A 331 2.05 28.37 6.73
CA SER A 331 3.49 28.63 6.92
C SER A 331 4.40 27.49 6.43
N ASP A 332 3.86 26.37 5.96
CA ASP A 332 4.69 25.23 5.60
C ASP A 332 5.31 25.41 4.22
N SER A 333 6.62 25.17 4.13
CA SER A 333 7.31 25.16 2.85
C SER A 333 6.90 23.92 2.05
N ARG A 334 6.95 24.00 0.71
CA ARG A 334 6.67 22.87 -0.18
C ARG A 334 7.51 21.62 0.17
N GLN A 335 8.70 21.83 0.71
CA GLN A 335 9.58 20.76 1.17
C GLN A 335 8.97 19.96 2.33
N ASN A 336 8.33 20.64 3.29
CA ASN A 336 7.69 20.00 4.43
C ASN A 336 6.45 19.22 4.00
N GLU A 337 5.68 19.74 3.03
CA GLU A 337 4.53 19.04 2.46
C GLU A 337 4.95 17.73 1.78
N ILE A 338 5.98 17.77 0.96
CA ILE A 338 6.53 16.59 0.28
C ILE A 338 7.10 15.59 1.28
N ALA A 339 7.72 16.06 2.36
CA ALA A 339 8.21 15.20 3.44
C ALA A 339 7.07 14.47 4.16
N GLU A 340 5.96 15.17 4.47
CA GLU A 340 4.77 14.54 5.07
C GLU A 340 4.17 13.49 4.14
N ILE A 341 4.06 13.78 2.84
CA ILE A 341 3.55 12.86 1.84
C ILE A 341 4.44 11.63 1.73
N SER A 342 5.76 11.80 1.60
CA SER A 342 6.74 10.71 1.50
C SER A 342 6.66 9.77 2.70
N ARG A 343 6.67 10.34 3.92
CA ARG A 343 6.54 9.56 5.15
C ARG A 343 5.23 8.79 5.20
N THR A 344 4.12 9.40 4.76
CA THR A 344 2.82 8.73 4.75
C THR A 344 2.77 7.60 3.72
N LEU A 345 3.40 7.75 2.55
CA LEU A 345 3.54 6.67 1.57
C LEU A 345 4.38 5.50 2.11
N LYS A 346 5.44 5.79 2.90
CA LYS A 346 6.22 4.73 3.56
C LYS A 346 5.40 4.00 4.64
N ILE A 347 4.59 4.73 5.39
CA ILE A 347 3.66 4.14 6.37
C ILE A 347 2.64 3.25 5.64
N LEU A 348 2.06 3.72 4.53
CA LEU A 348 1.15 2.94 3.70
C LEU A 348 1.79 1.64 3.21
N ALA A 349 3.01 1.70 2.68
CA ALA A 349 3.75 0.52 2.23
C ALA A 349 3.88 -0.53 3.34
N LYS A 350 4.23 -0.09 4.55
CA LYS A 350 4.37 -0.97 5.73
C LYS A 350 3.04 -1.51 6.22
N GLU A 351 2.01 -0.67 6.33
CA GLU A 351 0.70 -1.05 6.85
C GLU A 351 -0.01 -2.04 5.93
N LEU A 352 0.05 -1.78 4.63
CA LEU A 352 -0.55 -2.66 3.64
C LEU A 352 0.36 -3.83 3.24
N ASP A 353 1.60 -3.87 3.74
CA ASP A 353 2.60 -4.85 3.35
C ASP A 353 2.68 -5.05 1.82
N VAL A 354 2.81 -3.94 1.09
CA VAL A 354 2.93 -3.89 -0.37
C VAL A 354 4.01 -2.91 -0.80
N PRO A 355 4.74 -3.15 -1.90
CA PRO A 355 5.61 -2.15 -2.48
C PRO A 355 4.80 -0.97 -3.02
N VAL A 356 5.35 0.24 -2.82
CA VAL A 356 4.79 1.49 -3.35
C VAL A 356 5.79 2.11 -4.31
N LEU A 357 5.41 2.19 -5.59
CA LEU A 357 6.15 2.94 -6.62
C LEU A 357 5.66 4.39 -6.61
N ALA A 358 6.49 5.32 -6.24
CA ALA A 358 6.13 6.73 -6.22
C ALA A 358 7.01 7.51 -7.19
N LEU A 359 6.38 8.23 -8.11
CA LEU A 359 7.09 8.99 -9.12
C LEU A 359 7.42 10.39 -8.61
N SER A 360 8.63 10.84 -8.91
CA SER A 360 9.10 12.18 -8.58
C SER A 360 9.72 12.88 -9.79
N GLN A 361 9.67 14.19 -9.81
CA GLN A 361 10.30 14.99 -10.85
C GLN A 361 11.63 15.57 -10.33
N LEU A 362 12.67 15.54 -11.16
CA LEU A 362 13.96 16.12 -10.81
C LEU A 362 13.93 17.64 -10.96
N ASN A 363 14.77 18.33 -10.14
CA ASN A 363 14.92 19.78 -10.20
C ASN A 363 15.46 20.21 -11.57
N ARG A 364 15.02 21.37 -12.06
CA ARG A 364 15.50 21.97 -13.32
C ARG A 364 17.01 22.25 -13.35
N ALA A 365 17.64 22.42 -12.19
CA ALA A 365 19.08 22.63 -12.09
C ALA A 365 19.92 21.49 -12.70
N VAL A 366 19.36 20.28 -12.81
CA VAL A 366 19.98 19.14 -13.51
C VAL A 366 20.16 19.41 -15.02
N GLU A 367 19.35 20.31 -15.59
CA GLU A 367 19.41 20.66 -17.03
C GLU A 367 20.69 21.38 -17.40
N THR A 368 21.23 22.17 -16.48
CA THR A 368 22.48 22.92 -16.71
C THR A 368 23.71 22.05 -16.53
N ARG A 369 23.59 20.93 -15.82
CA ARG A 369 24.68 19.99 -15.58
C ARG A 369 24.60 18.84 -16.60
N LYS A 370 25.54 18.77 -17.54
CA LYS A 370 25.70 17.61 -18.40
C LYS A 370 26.14 16.41 -17.56
N GLY A 371 25.31 15.40 -17.40
CA GLY A 371 25.65 14.18 -16.66
C GLY A 371 24.48 13.40 -16.13
N ARG A 372 24.76 12.31 -15.47
CA ARG A 372 23.77 11.44 -14.83
C ARG A 372 23.13 12.13 -13.62
N PRO A 373 21.83 11.92 -13.37
CA PRO A 373 21.17 12.36 -12.15
C PRO A 373 21.83 11.77 -10.89
N GLN A 374 21.75 12.48 -9.78
CA GLN A 374 22.30 12.09 -8.48
C GLN A 374 21.24 12.32 -7.38
N LEU A 375 21.41 11.71 -6.21
CA LEU A 375 20.49 11.89 -5.07
C LEU A 375 20.28 13.38 -4.68
N SER A 376 21.33 14.20 -4.80
CA SER A 376 21.23 15.64 -4.57
C SER A 376 20.26 16.37 -5.51
N ASP A 377 19.89 15.76 -6.64
CA ASP A 377 18.98 16.34 -7.61
C ASP A 377 17.49 16.19 -7.20
N LEU A 378 17.24 15.36 -6.19
CA LEU A 378 15.97 15.31 -5.44
C LEU A 378 15.86 16.44 -4.38
N ARG A 379 16.58 17.53 -4.52
CA ARG A 379 16.94 18.52 -3.51
C ARG A 379 15.79 19.26 -2.81
N GLU A 380 14.61 19.31 -3.39
CA GLU A 380 13.39 19.79 -2.70
C GLU A 380 12.81 18.73 -1.76
N SER A 381 13.44 17.55 -1.68
CA SER A 381 12.88 16.34 -1.09
C SER A 381 13.95 15.49 -0.40
N GLY A 382 14.87 16.07 0.37
CA GLY A 382 15.80 15.30 1.20
C GLY A 382 15.09 14.27 2.08
N ALA A 383 13.84 14.53 2.43
CA ALA A 383 12.98 13.60 3.13
C ALA A 383 12.57 12.39 2.27
N ILE A 384 12.29 12.59 0.97
CA ILE A 384 11.99 11.46 0.06
C ILE A 384 13.19 10.50 0.02
N GLU A 385 14.40 11.05 -0.07
CA GLU A 385 15.62 10.25 -0.03
C GLU A 385 15.72 9.45 1.27
N GLN A 386 15.43 10.06 2.42
CA GLN A 386 15.52 9.37 3.71
C GLN A 386 14.48 8.27 3.87
N ASP A 387 13.23 8.51 3.47
CA ASP A 387 12.12 7.59 3.63
C ASP A 387 12.17 6.41 2.65
N ALA A 388 12.66 6.63 1.43
CA ALA A 388 12.73 5.63 0.37
C ALA A 388 13.69 4.47 0.73
N ASP A 389 13.29 3.26 0.38
CA ASP A 389 14.15 2.06 0.44
C ASP A 389 14.99 1.93 -0.82
N ILE A 390 14.38 2.24 -1.98
CA ILE A 390 15.04 2.24 -3.28
C ILE A 390 14.78 3.59 -3.96
N VAL A 391 15.83 4.17 -4.55
CA VAL A 391 15.75 5.35 -5.40
C VAL A 391 16.36 5.03 -6.76
N MET A 392 15.54 5.20 -7.79
CA MET A 392 15.92 4.96 -9.19
C MET A 392 15.82 6.24 -9.99
N PHE A 393 16.81 6.50 -10.83
CA PHE A 393 16.77 7.58 -11.81
C PHE A 393 16.69 7.00 -13.22
N ILE A 394 15.88 7.63 -14.06
CA ILE A 394 15.87 7.34 -15.48
C ILE A 394 16.67 8.43 -16.19
N HIS A 395 17.72 8.02 -16.86
CA HIS A 395 18.56 8.90 -17.68
C HIS A 395 18.54 8.43 -19.15
N ARG A 396 18.39 9.37 -20.06
CA ARG A 396 18.43 9.12 -21.50
C ARG A 396 19.53 9.97 -22.11
N PRO A 397 20.74 9.40 -22.29
CA PRO A 397 21.88 10.11 -22.85
C PRO A 397 21.58 10.72 -24.23
N ASP A 398 20.80 10.03 -25.08
CA ASP A 398 20.40 10.45 -26.42
C ASP A 398 19.60 11.77 -26.45
N LYS A 399 18.90 12.12 -25.36
CA LYS A 399 18.15 13.38 -25.26
C LYS A 399 19.03 14.59 -24.99
N SER A 400 20.24 14.39 -24.47
CA SER A 400 21.21 15.45 -24.16
C SER A 400 22.44 15.40 -25.05
N ALA A 401 22.60 14.38 -25.88
CA ALA A 401 23.72 14.20 -26.79
C ALA A 401 23.67 15.18 -27.95
N THR A 402 24.85 15.61 -28.38
CA THR A 402 25.01 16.39 -29.62
C THR A 402 24.94 15.47 -30.84
N GLU A 403 24.55 16.01 -32.01
CA GLU A 403 24.53 15.22 -33.25
C GLU A 403 25.87 14.53 -33.56
N LYS A 404 26.99 15.17 -33.18
CA LYS A 404 28.33 14.59 -33.33
C LYS A 404 28.55 13.35 -32.46
N GLU A 405 28.11 13.40 -31.20
CA GLU A 405 28.24 12.27 -30.28
C GLU A 405 27.38 11.07 -30.72
N LEU A 406 26.21 11.33 -31.33
CA LEU A 406 25.36 10.30 -31.92
C LEU A 406 26.01 9.69 -33.19
N GLN A 407 26.58 10.53 -34.09
CA GLN A 407 27.27 10.08 -35.29
C GLN A 407 28.56 9.31 -35.01
N GLU A 408 29.28 9.71 -33.95
CA GLU A 408 30.49 9.02 -33.50
C GLU A 408 30.21 7.72 -32.73
N GLY A 409 28.95 7.34 -32.54
CA GLY A 409 28.54 6.11 -31.83
C GLY A 409 28.82 6.14 -30.32
N LYS A 410 29.15 7.31 -29.75
CA LYS A 410 29.40 7.46 -28.30
C LYS A 410 28.14 7.28 -27.47
N VAL A 411 27.00 7.59 -28.05
CA VAL A 411 25.67 7.46 -27.43
C VAL A 411 24.79 6.63 -28.36
N ILE A 412 24.23 5.56 -27.80
CA ILE A 412 23.32 4.68 -28.54
C ILE A 412 21.90 5.29 -28.46
N PRO A 413 21.24 5.54 -29.60
CA PRO A 413 19.89 6.06 -29.61
C PRO A 413 18.90 5.13 -28.89
N ASN A 414 17.93 5.73 -28.21
CA ASN A 414 16.86 5.03 -27.49
C ASN A 414 17.32 4.10 -26.34
N VAL A 415 18.58 4.10 -25.95
CA VAL A 415 19.02 3.41 -24.75
C VAL A 415 18.76 4.31 -23.53
N ALA A 416 18.05 3.77 -22.57
CA ALA A 416 17.79 4.38 -21.28
C ALA A 416 18.66 3.72 -20.22
N GLU A 417 19.22 4.53 -19.35
CA GLU A 417 19.97 4.12 -18.17
C GLU A 417 19.08 4.22 -16.95
N ILE A 418 18.83 3.10 -16.27
CA ILE A 418 18.14 3.05 -14.99
C ILE A 418 19.23 2.96 -13.91
N LEU A 419 19.38 4.04 -13.17
CA LEU A 419 20.39 4.17 -12.11
C LEU A 419 19.72 3.88 -10.77
N VAL A 420 20.09 2.80 -10.11
CA VAL A 420 19.70 2.52 -8.73
C VAL A 420 20.75 3.19 -7.83
N GLU A 421 20.46 4.39 -7.34
CA GLU A 421 21.39 5.19 -6.55
C GLU A 421 21.25 4.98 -5.04
N LYS A 422 20.12 4.47 -4.61
CA LYS A 422 19.90 4.02 -3.23
C LYS A 422 19.20 2.68 -3.22
N HIS A 423 19.70 1.77 -2.40
CA HIS A 423 19.08 0.49 -2.13
C HIS A 423 19.43 0.05 -0.71
N ARG A 424 18.45 0.08 0.21
CA ARG A 424 18.69 -0.26 1.63
C ARG A 424 19.04 -1.73 1.85
N ALA A 425 18.49 -2.62 1.04
CA ALA A 425 18.61 -4.06 1.22
C ALA A 425 19.61 -4.71 0.26
N GLY A 426 20.28 -3.93 -0.62
CA GLY A 426 21.16 -4.50 -1.63
C GLY A 426 22.12 -3.50 -2.26
N PRO A 427 22.80 -3.89 -3.34
CA PRO A 427 23.75 -3.02 -4.04
C PRO A 427 23.05 -1.94 -4.85
N THR A 428 23.78 -0.87 -5.14
CA THR A 428 23.44 0.13 -6.14
C THR A 428 24.05 -0.25 -7.48
N GLY A 429 23.51 0.30 -8.59
CA GLY A 429 24.03 -0.07 -9.90
C GLY A 429 23.30 0.57 -11.05
N LEU A 430 23.70 0.19 -12.26
CA LEU A 430 23.20 0.69 -13.53
C LEU A 430 22.59 -0.45 -14.34
N VAL A 431 21.38 -0.28 -14.82
CA VAL A 431 20.73 -1.19 -15.76
C VAL A 431 20.42 -0.42 -17.05
N LYS A 432 20.76 -1.00 -18.21
CA LYS A 432 20.44 -0.43 -19.51
C LYS A 432 19.19 -1.11 -20.08
N LEU A 433 18.26 -0.31 -20.58
CA LEU A 433 17.03 -0.75 -21.25
C LEU A 433 16.92 -0.06 -22.60
N TYR A 434 16.24 -0.69 -23.55
CA TYR A 434 15.88 -0.05 -24.80
C TYR A 434 14.47 0.55 -24.70
N PHE A 435 14.30 1.79 -25.13
CA PHE A 435 13.02 2.48 -25.12
C PHE A 435 12.41 2.56 -26.54
N LYS A 436 11.39 1.78 -26.80
CA LYS A 436 10.55 1.87 -27.99
C LYS A 436 9.58 3.05 -27.86
N GLY A 437 9.99 4.24 -28.32
CA GLY A 437 9.21 5.46 -28.17
C GLY A 437 7.83 5.42 -28.83
N GLU A 438 7.69 4.71 -29.95
CA GLU A 438 6.43 4.57 -30.68
C GLU A 438 5.33 3.88 -29.86
N CYS A 439 5.71 2.84 -29.11
CA CYS A 439 4.80 2.06 -28.26
C CYS A 439 4.89 2.47 -26.77
N THR A 440 5.72 3.47 -26.44
CA THR A 440 6.01 3.90 -25.04
C THR A 440 6.47 2.76 -24.14
N LYS A 441 7.22 1.80 -24.69
CA LYS A 441 7.63 0.56 -24.06
C LYS A 441 9.14 0.51 -23.78
N PHE A 442 9.50 0.15 -22.54
CA PHE A 442 10.86 -0.27 -22.22
C PHE A 442 10.99 -1.78 -22.39
N VAL A 443 12.11 -2.22 -22.93
CA VAL A 443 12.42 -3.65 -23.12
C VAL A 443 13.85 -3.93 -22.65
N ASN A 444 14.12 -5.17 -22.25
CA ASN A 444 15.47 -5.60 -21.93
C ASN A 444 16.39 -5.42 -23.14
N LEU A 445 17.63 -5.08 -22.86
CA LEU A 445 18.67 -4.91 -23.85
C LEU A 445 19.57 -6.14 -23.82
N ASN A 446 19.84 -6.74 -24.98
CA ASN A 446 20.86 -7.78 -25.07
C ASN A 446 22.24 -7.13 -25.03
N GLU A 447 23.02 -7.40 -23.97
CA GLU A 447 24.31 -6.73 -23.73
C GLU A 447 25.37 -7.06 -24.80
N GLU A 448 25.26 -8.20 -25.47
CA GLU A 448 26.21 -8.62 -26.51
C GLU A 448 26.08 -7.81 -27.81
N ASN A 449 24.84 -7.44 -28.19
CA ASN A 449 24.57 -6.76 -29.48
C ASN A 449 23.99 -5.35 -29.33
N ASN A 450 23.71 -4.88 -28.12
CA ASN A 450 22.96 -3.64 -27.85
C ASN A 450 21.59 -3.56 -28.57
N GLU A 451 20.98 -4.72 -28.87
CA GLU A 451 19.69 -4.86 -29.52
C GLU A 451 18.60 -5.26 -28.52
N PRO A 452 17.33 -4.90 -28.76
CA PRO A 452 16.23 -5.33 -27.89
C PRO A 452 16.09 -6.85 -27.87
N GLU A 453 15.95 -7.45 -26.68
CA GLU A 453 15.60 -8.88 -26.57
C GLU A 453 14.26 -9.13 -27.30
N GLY A 454 14.24 -10.13 -28.17
CA GLY A 454 13.02 -10.52 -28.92
C GLY A 454 13.06 -10.27 -30.43
N GLN A 455 14.07 -9.59 -30.98
CA GLN A 455 14.23 -9.50 -32.43
C GLN A 455 14.94 -10.69 -33.07
N ASN A 456 15.65 -11.53 -32.28
CA ASN A 456 16.40 -12.68 -32.81
C ASN A 456 15.61 -14.00 -32.88
N ASN A 457 14.34 -14.05 -32.48
CA ASN A 457 13.56 -15.31 -32.49
C ASN A 457 12.65 -15.50 -33.71
N GLU A 458 12.64 -14.59 -34.68
CA GLU A 458 11.86 -14.79 -35.91
C GLU A 458 12.65 -15.50 -37.05
N GLN A 459 13.95 -15.80 -36.86
CA GLN A 459 14.76 -16.44 -37.91
C GLN A 459 15.05 -17.94 -37.72
N SER A 460 14.58 -18.62 -36.69
CA SER A 460 14.90 -20.04 -36.47
C SER A 460 13.71 -20.99 -36.28
N ASN A 461 12.51 -20.66 -36.79
CA ASN A 461 11.48 -21.67 -37.02
C ASN A 461 10.74 -21.38 -38.33
N ASN A 462 11.41 -21.59 -39.45
CA ASN A 462 10.79 -21.73 -40.73
C ASN A 462 10.05 -23.10 -40.86
N GLY A 463 8.94 -23.20 -40.18
CA GLY A 463 7.85 -24.07 -40.56
C GLY A 463 6.94 -23.28 -41.53
N TYR A 464 7.45 -23.00 -42.73
CA TYR A 464 6.69 -22.45 -43.84
C TYR A 464 5.62 -23.47 -44.26
N VAL A 465 4.37 -23.25 -43.86
CA VAL A 465 3.22 -23.92 -44.47
C VAL A 465 2.76 -23.00 -45.61
N PRO A 466 2.87 -23.45 -46.87
CA PRO A 466 2.42 -22.62 -48.03
C PRO A 466 0.92 -22.34 -47.91
N TYR A 467 0.55 -21.15 -48.29
CA TYR A 467 -0.81 -20.57 -48.18
C TYR A 467 -1.85 -21.26 -49.09
N GLU A 468 -1.49 -22.34 -49.82
CA GLU A 468 -2.34 -23.04 -50.76
C GLU A 468 -3.18 -24.20 -50.18
N ASP A 469 -2.95 -24.59 -48.90
CA ASP A 469 -3.63 -25.74 -48.28
C ASP A 469 -4.59 -25.42 -47.13
N LEU A 470 -5.01 -24.16 -46.97
CA LEU A 470 -6.08 -23.82 -46.02
C LEU A 470 -7.44 -23.77 -46.73
N PRO A 471 -8.44 -24.54 -46.29
CA PRO A 471 -9.77 -24.47 -46.88
C PRO A 471 -10.35 -23.06 -46.68
N MET A 472 -10.73 -22.45 -47.79
CA MET A 472 -11.41 -21.15 -47.83
C MET A 472 -12.70 -21.23 -46.99
N PRO A 473 -12.98 -20.28 -46.11
CA PRO A 473 -14.29 -20.18 -45.49
C PRO A 473 -15.32 -19.91 -46.59
N THR A 474 -16.33 -20.75 -46.73
CA THR A 474 -17.51 -20.52 -47.56
C THR A 474 -18.22 -19.28 -47.05
N GLU A 475 -18.32 -18.27 -47.92
CA GLU A 475 -19.15 -17.08 -47.66
C GLU A 475 -20.64 -17.50 -47.65
N GLU A 476 -21.20 -17.67 -46.44
CA GLU A 476 -22.65 -17.57 -46.31
C GLU A 476 -23.03 -16.11 -46.09
N PRO A 477 -23.97 -15.55 -46.84
CA PRO A 477 -24.40 -14.17 -46.65
C PRO A 477 -25.15 -14.03 -45.32
N VAL A 478 -24.63 -13.17 -44.44
CA VAL A 478 -25.31 -12.82 -43.17
C VAL A 478 -26.49 -11.92 -43.52
N ASP A 479 -27.70 -12.47 -43.40
CA ASP A 479 -28.96 -11.74 -43.51
C ASP A 479 -29.11 -10.77 -42.32
N PHE A 480 -29.03 -9.47 -42.60
CA PHE A 480 -29.37 -8.42 -41.66
C PHE A 480 -30.90 -8.28 -41.57
N GLY A 481 -31.52 -9.19 -40.81
CA GLY A 481 -32.93 -9.06 -40.49
C GLY A 481 -33.21 -7.78 -39.70
N ASN A 482 -34.10 -6.97 -40.23
CA ASN A 482 -34.67 -5.77 -39.63
C ASN A 482 -35.15 -6.02 -38.19
N ALA A 483 -34.40 -5.60 -37.18
CA ALA A 483 -34.90 -5.50 -35.84
C ALA A 483 -35.56 -4.14 -35.62
N ASN A 484 -36.86 -4.10 -35.71
CA ASN A 484 -37.71 -2.99 -35.28
C ASN A 484 -37.49 -2.76 -33.78
N ILE A 485 -36.87 -1.66 -33.40
CA ILE A 485 -36.79 -1.18 -32.03
C ILE A 485 -38.11 -0.48 -31.72
N GLY A 486 -39.01 -1.25 -31.07
CA GLY A 486 -40.20 -0.68 -30.45
C GLY A 486 -39.78 0.14 -29.21
N VAL A 487 -40.02 1.43 -29.27
CA VAL A 487 -40.00 2.32 -28.12
C VAL A 487 -41.21 2.01 -27.25
N SER A 488 -41.02 1.39 -26.10
CA SER A 488 -42.00 1.34 -25.02
C SER A 488 -41.59 2.31 -23.91
N SER A 489 -42.38 3.36 -23.81
CA SER A 489 -42.49 4.22 -22.62
C SER A 489 -42.82 3.36 -21.40
N VAL A 490 -42.05 3.45 -20.33
CA VAL A 490 -42.46 3.00 -19.00
C VAL A 490 -42.23 4.13 -18.02
N ASP A 491 -43.34 4.39 -17.36
CA ASP A 491 -43.69 5.43 -16.41
C ASP A 491 -42.71 5.57 -15.24
N GLU A 492 -42.64 6.84 -14.79
CA GLU A 492 -42.36 7.22 -13.42
C GLU A 492 -43.26 6.46 -12.44
N GLU A 493 -42.69 5.86 -11.42
CA GLU A 493 -43.19 5.93 -10.03
C GLU A 493 -42.32 5.11 -9.05
N ILE A 494 -41.93 5.82 -7.98
CA ILE A 494 -41.98 5.44 -6.56
C ILE A 494 -40.71 4.80 -5.93
N PHE A 495 -40.26 5.58 -5.00
CA PHE A 495 -39.49 5.46 -3.75
C PHE A 495 -37.99 5.47 -3.81
#